data_d63d55886487b2e256b1ec156079875a
#
_entry.id   d63d55886487b2e256b1ec156079875a
#
_cell.length_a   1.000
_cell.length_b   1.000
_cell.length_c   1.000
_cell.angle_alpha   90.00
_cell.angle_beta   90.00
_cell.angle_gamma   90.00
#
_symmetry.space_group_name_H-M   'P 1'
#
loop_
_entity.id
_entity.type
_entity.pdbx_description
1 polymer ?
#
loop_
_entity_poly.entity_id
_entity_poly.type
_entity_poly.pdbx_seq_one_letter_code
_entity_poly.pdbx_strand_id
1 'polypeptide(L)' 'MEKRKPDPAKMQALRSLPVEIKQTLTKEEVDAFLYKEEWPDSLREKLKDYLVDE' A
#
# COMPACT_ATOMS: atom_id res chain seq x y z
N MET A 1 -9.23 -21.00 5.69
CA MET A 1 -8.83 -20.02 5.53
C MET A 1 -8.66 -19.54 4.26
N GLU A 2 -8.98 -18.48 3.84
CA GLU A 2 -8.75 -18.13 2.68
C GLU A 2 -7.65 -17.31 2.51
N LYS A 3 -6.93 -17.37 1.50
CA LYS A 3 -5.89 -16.62 1.25
C LYS A 3 -6.26 -15.64 0.23
N ARG A 4 -6.46 -14.44 0.46
CA ARG A 4 -6.76 -13.51 -0.53
C ARG A 4 -5.55 -13.17 -1.30
N LYS A 5 -5.65 -13.05 -2.60
CA LYS A 5 -4.54 -12.69 -3.42
C LYS A 5 -4.50 -11.21 -3.56
N PRO A 6 -3.36 -10.54 -3.50
CA PRO A 6 -3.26 -9.11 -3.68
C PRO A 6 -3.60 -8.73 -5.11
N ASP A 7 -4.14 -7.54 -5.28
CA ASP A 7 -4.45 -7.05 -6.58
C ASP A 7 -3.17 -6.83 -7.35
N PRO A 8 -3.06 -7.32 -8.58
CA PRO A 8 -1.83 -7.12 -9.34
C PRO A 8 -1.49 -5.65 -9.52
N ALA A 9 -2.49 -4.81 -9.70
CA ALA A 9 -2.22 -3.39 -9.83
C ALA A 9 -1.62 -2.83 -8.56
N LYS A 10 -2.11 -3.27 -7.41
CA LYS A 10 -1.57 -2.78 -6.16
C LYS A 10 -0.19 -3.35 -5.90
N MET A 11 0.04 -4.56 -6.32
CA MET A 11 1.36 -5.13 -6.18
C MET A 11 2.36 -4.32 -6.98
N GLN A 12 2.00 -3.95 -8.18
CA GLN A 12 2.89 -3.18 -8.98
C GLN A 12 3.09 -1.81 -8.38
N ALA A 13 2.05 -1.18 -7.86
CA ALA A 13 2.18 0.11 -7.24
C ALA A 13 3.13 0.02 -6.05
N LEU A 14 3.00 -1.03 -5.26
CA LEU A 14 3.86 -1.19 -4.11
C LEU A 14 5.31 -1.33 -4.54
N ARG A 15 5.54 -2.10 -5.57
CA ARG A 15 6.90 -2.29 -6.05
C ARG A 15 7.48 -1.02 -6.64
N SER A 16 6.62 -0.15 -7.16
CA SER A 16 7.09 1.08 -7.71
C SER A 16 7.41 2.12 -6.65
N LEU A 17 6.98 1.90 -5.44
CA LEU A 17 7.24 2.87 -4.39
C LEU A 17 8.74 2.93 -4.08
N PRO A 18 9.24 4.10 -3.72
CA PRO A 18 10.64 4.20 -3.33
C PRO A 18 10.92 3.35 -2.10
N VAL A 19 12.13 2.89 -2.01
CA VAL A 19 12.52 2.09 -0.88
C VAL A 19 12.28 2.82 0.43
N GLU A 20 12.49 4.14 0.42
CA GLU A 20 12.31 4.90 1.63
C GLU A 20 10.88 4.78 2.13
N ILE A 21 9.93 4.86 1.21
CA ILE A 21 8.54 4.75 1.60
C ILE A 21 8.23 3.33 2.05
N LYS A 22 8.73 2.35 1.32
CA LYS A 22 8.47 0.97 1.69
C LYS A 22 9.01 0.67 3.08
N GLN A 23 10.12 1.26 3.43
CA GLN A 23 10.68 1.00 4.73
C GLN A 23 9.88 1.64 5.85
N THR A 24 9.13 2.68 5.55
CA THR A 24 8.32 3.30 6.57
C THR A 24 6.99 2.59 6.75
N LEU A 25 6.64 1.69 5.85
CA LEU A 25 5.38 0.99 5.97
C LEU A 25 5.51 -0.18 6.92
N THR A 26 4.51 -0.37 7.77
CA THR A 26 4.52 -1.52 8.64
C THR A 26 3.80 -2.66 7.94
N LYS A 27 3.88 -3.85 8.53
CA LYS A 27 3.20 -4.97 7.94
C LYS A 27 1.74 -4.71 7.84
N GLU A 28 1.15 -4.07 8.84
CA GLU A 28 -0.26 -3.79 8.82
C GLU A 28 -0.59 -2.84 7.68
N GLU A 29 0.27 -1.86 7.47
CA GLU A 29 0.02 -0.91 6.40
C GLU A 29 0.14 -1.59 5.05
N VAL A 30 1.11 -2.47 4.90
CA VAL A 30 1.26 -3.18 3.66
C VAL A 30 0.05 -4.08 3.41
N ASP A 31 -0.40 -4.76 4.45
CA ASP A 31 -1.57 -5.60 4.31
C ASP A 31 -2.78 -4.78 3.91
N ALA A 32 -2.97 -3.63 4.54
CA ALA A 32 -4.10 -2.78 4.20
C ALA A 32 -3.99 -2.33 2.75
N PHE A 33 -2.80 -2.00 2.32
CA PHE A 33 -2.61 -1.52 0.96
C PHE A 33 -2.95 -2.62 -0.06
N LEU A 34 -2.54 -3.82 0.22
CA LEU A 34 -2.73 -4.90 -0.75
C LEU A 34 -4.07 -5.59 -0.65
N TYR A 35 -4.59 -5.74 0.55
CA TYR A 35 -5.79 -6.54 0.71
C TYR A 35 -7.03 -5.78 1.14
N LYS A 36 -6.87 -4.66 1.81
CA LYS A 36 -8.03 -3.96 2.32
C LYS A 36 -8.36 -2.77 1.45
N GLU A 37 -9.62 -2.46 1.37
CA GLU A 37 -10.01 -1.33 0.58
C GLU A 37 -9.89 -0.06 1.34
N GLU A 38 -10.04 -0.11 2.66
CA GLU A 38 -9.89 1.07 3.45
C GLU A 38 -8.52 1.11 4.03
N TRP A 39 -7.83 2.21 3.90
CA TRP A 39 -6.48 2.35 4.40
C TRP A 39 -6.50 3.19 5.65
N PRO A 40 -5.63 2.91 6.61
CA PRO A 40 -5.53 3.78 7.78
C PRO A 40 -5.01 5.14 7.36
N ASP A 41 -5.28 6.12 8.20
CA ASP A 41 -4.87 7.48 7.89
C ASP A 41 -3.37 7.56 7.69
N SER A 42 -2.60 6.88 8.51
CA SER A 42 -1.16 6.96 8.37
C SER A 42 -0.71 6.44 7.00
N LEU A 43 -1.32 5.37 6.53
CA LEU A 43 -0.96 4.86 5.23
C LEU A 43 -1.35 5.84 4.13
N ARG A 44 -2.52 6.41 4.25
CA ARG A 44 -2.97 7.36 3.25
C ARG A 44 -2.06 8.57 3.23
N GLU A 45 -1.65 9.02 4.39
CA GLU A 45 -0.77 10.17 4.44
C GLU A 45 0.57 9.86 3.79
N LYS A 46 1.07 8.68 4.03
CA LYS A 46 2.36 8.34 3.48
C LYS A 46 2.33 8.22 1.97
N LEU A 47 1.23 7.73 1.44
CA LEU A 47 1.16 7.46 0.02
C LEU A 47 0.51 8.58 -0.78
N LYS A 48 -0.08 9.55 -0.12
CA LYS A 48 -0.82 10.53 -0.87
C LYS A 48 0.06 11.30 -1.83
N ASP A 49 1.30 11.53 -1.47
CA ASP A 49 2.21 12.25 -2.35
C ASP A 49 2.61 11.42 -3.55
N TYR A 50 2.57 10.12 -3.42
CA TYR A 50 3.03 9.25 -4.48
C TYR A 50 1.90 8.71 -5.33
N LEU A 51 0.75 8.57 -4.74
CA LEU A 51 -0.38 8.04 -5.49
C LEU A 51 -1.35 9.11 -5.91
N VAL A 52 -0.97 10.35 -5.81
CA VAL A 52 -1.89 11.37 -6.19
C VAL A 52 -1.92 11.41 -7.64
N ASP A 53 -3.01 11.42 -8.23
CA ASP A 53 -2.95 11.42 -9.59
C ASP A 53 -3.74 12.47 -9.96
N GLU A 54 -3.71 13.25 -9.96
CA GLU A 54 -4.26 14.27 -10.36
C GLU A 54 -4.89 14.35 -11.23
#